data_fcfdc4e235e99a505a3512d9b6094991
#
_entry.id   fcfdc4e235e99a505a3512d9b6094991
#
_cell.length_a   1.000
_cell.length_b   1.000
_cell.length_c   1.000
_cell.angle_alpha   90.00
_cell.angle_beta   90.00
_cell.angle_gamma   90.00
#
_symmetry.space_group_name_H-M   'P 1'
#
loop_
_entity.id
_entity.type
_entity.pdbx_description
1 polymer ?
#
loop_
_entity_poly.entity_id
_entity_poly.type
_entity_poly.pdbx_seq_one_letter_code
_entity_poly.pdbx_strand_id
1 'polypeptide(L)'
;DLVIYWGANPAVSHPRHMERYSLEPRGQFVPEGRAGRKLVVFDIQETPTTALADDFVRIRPSSDFEVLWALRALVLGVPLRAKEVGGVSVEKLTALAEQMTTCRSGVLFFGRGLSLGRNGHAGVEALLRLTRDLNAYTRFYARRMRIYGDVAGADSVLGWQTGYPFSVNMARGYPRYNPGEY
;
A
#
# COMPACT_ATOMS: atom_id res chain seq x y z
N ASP A 1 -8.85 -11.77 -0.37
CA ASP A 1 -10.03 -11.39 0.42
C ASP A 1 -9.74 -10.23 1.39
N LEU A 2 -8.46 -9.91 1.65
CA LEU A 2 -8.07 -8.74 2.43
C LEU A 2 -7.34 -7.73 1.54
N VAL A 3 -7.86 -6.51 1.47
CA VAL A 3 -7.26 -5.38 0.76
C VAL A 3 -6.92 -4.28 1.76
N ILE A 4 -5.68 -3.84 1.76
CA ILE A 4 -5.20 -2.78 2.65
C ILE A 4 -4.66 -1.63 1.80
N TYR A 5 -5.10 -0.41 2.09
CA TYR A 5 -4.45 0.80 1.59
C TYR A 5 -3.72 1.50 2.72
N TRP A 6 -2.47 1.84 2.51
CA TRP A 6 -1.62 2.54 3.47
C TRP A 6 -1.10 3.85 2.91
N GLY A 7 -1.54 4.97 3.45
CA GLY A 7 -1.16 6.30 2.97
C GLY A 7 -1.42 6.49 1.49
N ALA A 8 -2.52 5.93 0.99
CA ALA A 8 -2.90 5.93 -0.42
C ALA A 8 -4.39 6.28 -0.57
N ASN A 9 -4.71 7.14 -1.53
CA ASN A 9 -6.07 7.54 -1.83
C ASN A 9 -6.44 7.19 -3.29
N PRO A 10 -6.60 5.89 -3.62
CA PRO A 10 -6.90 5.45 -4.98
C PRO A 10 -8.24 5.95 -5.51
N ALA A 11 -9.22 6.24 -4.66
CA ALA A 11 -10.49 6.83 -5.10
C ALA A 11 -10.28 8.15 -5.88
N VAL A 12 -9.19 8.86 -5.61
CA VAL A 12 -8.81 10.09 -6.32
C VAL A 12 -7.70 9.85 -7.32
N SER A 13 -6.61 9.17 -6.91
CA SER A 13 -5.40 9.03 -7.74
C SER A 13 -5.48 7.93 -8.80
N HIS A 14 -6.35 6.94 -8.60
CA HIS A 14 -6.52 5.79 -9.49
C HIS A 14 -8.01 5.43 -9.58
N PRO A 15 -8.85 6.25 -10.19
CA PRO A 15 -10.33 6.19 -10.04
C PRO A 15 -10.96 4.86 -10.47
N ARG A 16 -10.31 4.08 -11.33
CA ARG A 16 -10.80 2.75 -11.74
C ARG A 16 -10.08 1.57 -11.07
N HIS A 17 -9.17 1.84 -10.11
CA HIS A 17 -8.37 0.79 -9.48
C HIS A 17 -9.23 -0.20 -8.68
N MET A 18 -10.15 0.33 -7.87
CA MET A 18 -11.03 -0.49 -7.04
C MET A 18 -12.00 -1.31 -7.89
N GLU A 19 -12.57 -0.70 -8.91
CA GLU A 19 -13.49 -1.32 -9.87
C GLU A 19 -12.82 -2.44 -10.66
N ARG A 20 -11.56 -2.25 -11.11
CA ARG A 20 -10.93 -3.15 -12.07
C ARG A 20 -9.96 -4.15 -11.47
N TYR A 21 -9.30 -3.80 -10.35
CA TYR A 21 -8.12 -4.54 -9.91
C TYR A 21 -8.13 -5.00 -8.46
N SER A 22 -8.91 -4.38 -7.57
CA SER A 22 -8.77 -4.68 -6.14
C SER A 22 -10.04 -5.09 -5.43
N LEU A 23 -11.10 -4.29 -5.43
CA LEU A 23 -12.26 -4.53 -4.58
C LEU A 23 -13.43 -5.20 -5.29
N GLU A 24 -13.81 -4.71 -6.46
CA GLU A 24 -15.06 -5.11 -7.11
C GLU A 24 -14.94 -6.34 -8.03
N PRO A 25 -13.79 -6.65 -8.66
CA PRO A 25 -13.74 -7.73 -9.64
C PRO A 25 -14.18 -9.06 -9.05
N ARG A 26 -15.07 -9.75 -9.76
CA ARG A 26 -15.44 -11.12 -9.47
C ARG A 26 -14.42 -12.08 -10.08
N GLY A 27 -14.14 -13.16 -9.41
CA GLY A 27 -13.22 -14.18 -9.89
C GLY A 27 -13.50 -15.53 -9.26
N GLN A 28 -12.81 -16.55 -9.76
CA GLN A 28 -13.00 -17.93 -9.30
C GLN A 28 -12.92 -18.09 -7.76
N PHE A 29 -12.02 -17.37 -7.12
CA PHE A 29 -11.78 -17.46 -5.68
C PHE A 29 -12.55 -16.43 -4.84
N VAL A 30 -13.15 -15.43 -5.48
CA VAL A 30 -13.98 -14.40 -4.84
C VAL A 30 -15.16 -14.07 -5.77
N PRO A 31 -16.11 -15.01 -5.91
CA PRO A 31 -17.25 -14.84 -6.81
C PRO A 31 -18.19 -13.70 -6.39
N GLU A 32 -18.25 -13.38 -5.11
CA GLU A 32 -19.06 -12.28 -4.55
C GLU A 32 -18.48 -10.89 -4.83
N GLY A 33 -17.27 -10.79 -5.39
CA GLY A 33 -16.62 -9.51 -5.67
C GLY A 33 -16.37 -8.70 -4.40
N ARG A 34 -16.93 -7.49 -4.31
CA ARG A 34 -16.77 -6.59 -3.15
C ARG A 34 -17.22 -7.22 -1.83
N ALA A 35 -18.32 -7.96 -1.82
CA ALA A 35 -18.87 -8.57 -0.61
C ALA A 35 -17.94 -9.67 -0.04
N GLY A 36 -17.12 -10.28 -0.87
CA GLY A 36 -16.13 -11.27 -0.44
C GLY A 36 -14.76 -10.67 -0.04
N ARG A 37 -14.66 -9.35 0.08
CA ARG A 37 -13.40 -8.66 0.42
C ARG A 37 -13.59 -7.69 1.57
N LYS A 38 -12.62 -7.66 2.46
CA LYS A 38 -12.52 -6.64 3.50
C LYS A 38 -11.50 -5.58 3.10
N LEU A 39 -11.90 -4.32 3.22
CA LEU A 39 -11.05 -3.16 2.97
C LEU A 39 -10.64 -2.51 4.29
N VAL A 40 -9.35 -2.47 4.55
CA VAL A 40 -8.75 -1.72 5.65
C VAL A 40 -7.95 -0.55 5.08
N VAL A 41 -8.13 0.63 5.64
CA VAL A 41 -7.37 1.82 5.21
C VAL A 41 -6.64 2.43 6.39
N PHE A 42 -5.31 2.55 6.26
CA PHE A 42 -4.46 3.29 7.20
C PHE A 42 -4.18 4.67 6.60
N ASP A 43 -4.57 5.70 7.31
CA ASP A 43 -4.28 7.09 6.92
C ASP A 43 -4.26 8.00 8.15
N ILE A 44 -3.67 9.18 8.01
CA ILE A 44 -3.65 10.21 9.05
C ILE A 44 -4.95 11.03 9.09
N GLN A 45 -5.73 11.01 8.02
CA GLN A 45 -6.94 11.81 7.83
C GLN A 45 -8.00 11.05 7.03
N GLU A 46 -9.22 11.56 7.09
CA GLU A 46 -10.31 11.08 6.25
C GLU A 46 -10.11 11.46 4.79
N THR A 47 -10.40 10.53 3.89
CA THR A 47 -10.27 10.68 2.45
C THR A 47 -11.44 9.98 1.75
N PRO A 48 -11.71 10.24 0.47
CA PRO A 48 -12.69 9.46 -0.29
C PRO A 48 -12.45 7.94 -0.24
N THR A 49 -11.20 7.49 -0.09
CA THR A 49 -10.89 6.07 0.07
C THR A 49 -11.26 5.54 1.45
N THR A 50 -11.02 6.31 2.53
CA THR A 50 -11.42 5.90 3.88
C THR A 50 -12.92 5.82 4.05
N ALA A 51 -13.69 6.62 3.30
CA ALA A 51 -15.15 6.56 3.30
C ALA A 51 -15.71 5.25 2.72
N LEU A 52 -14.92 4.51 1.94
CA LEU A 52 -15.28 3.21 1.36
C LEU A 52 -14.78 2.03 2.21
N ALA A 53 -13.98 2.30 3.25
CA ALA A 53 -13.36 1.27 4.08
C ALA A 53 -14.36 0.56 4.98
N ASP A 54 -14.21 -0.75 5.13
CA ASP A 54 -14.87 -1.51 6.19
C ASP A 54 -14.22 -1.22 7.55
N ASP A 55 -12.96 -0.78 7.53
CA ASP A 55 -12.19 -0.45 8.71
C ASP A 55 -11.18 0.67 8.41
N PHE A 56 -11.41 1.85 8.98
CA PHE A 56 -10.49 2.97 8.91
C PHE A 56 -9.61 3.02 10.17
N VAL A 57 -8.33 2.87 9.99
CA VAL A 57 -7.32 2.94 11.04
C VAL A 57 -6.59 4.28 10.94
N ARG A 58 -7.04 5.24 11.75
CA ARG A 58 -6.36 6.53 11.83
C ARG A 58 -5.07 6.38 12.60
N ILE A 59 -3.95 6.72 11.96
CA ILE A 59 -2.63 6.75 12.58
C ILE A 59 -2.19 8.19 12.83
N ARG A 60 -1.33 8.38 13.83
CA ARG A 60 -0.73 9.69 14.11
C ARG A 60 0.25 10.04 12.99
N PRO A 61 0.31 11.30 12.52
CA PRO A 61 1.29 11.69 11.50
C PRO A 61 2.72 11.26 11.86
N SER A 62 3.44 10.73 10.88
CA SER A 62 4.81 10.20 11.00
C SER A 62 5.00 8.99 11.93
N SER A 63 3.92 8.30 12.30
CA SER A 63 3.98 7.07 13.12
C SER A 63 3.85 5.78 12.30
N ASP A 64 3.98 5.87 10.98
CA ASP A 64 3.86 4.71 10.08
C ASP A 64 4.85 3.60 10.43
N PHE A 65 6.11 3.99 10.69
CA PHE A 65 7.17 3.04 11.02
C PHE A 65 6.86 2.26 12.29
N GLU A 66 6.47 2.94 13.36
CA GLU A 66 6.16 2.34 14.65
C GLU A 66 4.95 1.40 14.56
N VAL A 67 3.90 1.81 13.83
CA VAL A 67 2.70 0.98 13.63
C VAL A 67 3.02 -0.27 12.80
N LEU A 68 3.82 -0.13 11.74
CA LEU A 68 4.26 -1.27 10.93
C LEU A 68 5.13 -2.25 11.72
N TRP A 69 6.04 -1.74 12.57
CA TRP A 69 6.85 -2.60 13.44
C TRP A 69 6.02 -3.27 14.54
N ALA A 70 5.01 -2.58 15.08
CA ALA A 70 4.09 -3.15 16.04
C ALA A 70 3.28 -4.31 15.43
N LEU A 71 2.69 -4.11 14.24
CA LEU A 71 2.01 -5.17 13.49
C LEU A 71 2.95 -6.34 13.21
N ARG A 72 4.17 -6.05 12.79
CA ARG A 72 5.18 -7.08 12.53
C ARG A 72 5.54 -7.87 13.78
N ALA A 73 5.73 -7.20 14.92
CA ALA A 73 5.99 -7.87 16.21
C ALA A 73 4.84 -8.83 16.56
N LEU A 74 3.60 -8.39 16.42
CA LEU A 74 2.41 -9.19 16.68
C LEU A 74 2.31 -10.40 15.72
N VAL A 75 2.56 -10.20 14.44
CA VAL A 75 2.62 -11.29 13.45
C VAL A 75 3.68 -12.34 13.80
N LEU A 76 4.79 -11.91 14.37
CA LEU A 76 5.87 -12.80 14.85
C LEU A 76 5.62 -13.38 16.26
N GLY A 77 4.45 -13.14 16.85
CA GLY A 77 4.07 -13.65 18.17
C GLY A 77 4.74 -12.90 19.35
N VAL A 78 5.29 -11.71 19.10
CA VAL A 78 5.92 -10.89 20.15
C VAL A 78 4.88 -9.95 20.75
N PRO A 79 4.53 -10.08 22.04
CA PRO A 79 3.55 -9.22 22.69
C PRO A 79 4.07 -7.79 22.86
N LEU A 80 3.19 -6.82 22.67
CA LEU A 80 3.50 -5.41 22.89
C LEU A 80 3.21 -5.03 24.36
N ARG A 81 4.11 -4.28 24.97
CA ARG A 81 3.93 -3.79 26.35
C ARG A 81 3.20 -2.44 26.42
N ALA A 82 3.11 -1.73 25.31
CA ALA A 82 2.39 -0.46 25.22
C ALA A 82 0.87 -0.70 25.18
N LYS A 83 0.09 0.30 25.56
CA LYS A 83 -1.38 0.28 25.37
C LYS A 83 -1.77 0.78 23.98
N GLU A 84 -0.94 1.60 23.37
CA GLU A 84 -1.18 2.26 22.10
C GLU A 84 0.15 2.43 21.34
N VAL A 85 0.12 2.33 20.01
CA VAL A 85 1.25 2.64 19.14
C VAL A 85 0.74 3.50 17.99
N GLY A 86 1.34 4.66 17.78
CA GLY A 86 1.01 5.56 16.68
C GLY A 86 -0.45 6.05 16.64
N GLY A 87 -1.13 6.11 17.79
CA GLY A 87 -2.54 6.49 17.88
C GLY A 87 -3.52 5.32 17.74
N VAL A 88 -3.02 4.09 17.60
CA VAL A 88 -3.84 2.89 17.47
C VAL A 88 -3.67 2.01 18.71
N SER A 89 -4.77 1.55 19.30
CA SER A 89 -4.71 0.66 20.46
C SER A 89 -4.07 -0.69 20.10
N VAL A 90 -3.35 -1.29 21.05
CA VAL A 90 -2.72 -2.61 20.82
C VAL A 90 -3.75 -3.71 20.57
N GLU A 91 -4.92 -3.63 21.19
CA GLU A 91 -6.04 -4.53 20.91
C GLU A 91 -6.44 -4.49 19.43
N LYS A 92 -6.57 -3.27 18.87
CA LYS A 92 -6.88 -3.07 17.45
C LYS A 92 -5.77 -3.62 16.55
N LEU A 93 -4.50 -3.34 16.88
CA LEU A 93 -3.36 -3.87 16.13
C LEU A 93 -3.29 -5.40 16.19
N THR A 94 -3.62 -5.99 17.34
CA THR A 94 -3.67 -7.45 17.50
C THR A 94 -4.75 -8.07 16.60
N ALA A 95 -5.95 -7.51 16.61
CA ALA A 95 -7.04 -7.97 15.74
C ALA A 95 -6.68 -7.84 14.24
N LEU A 96 -5.99 -6.76 13.86
CA LEU A 96 -5.50 -6.58 12.49
C LEU A 96 -4.40 -7.59 12.12
N ALA A 97 -3.45 -7.85 13.02
CA ALA A 97 -2.40 -8.85 12.80
C ALA A 97 -3.01 -10.26 12.64
N GLU A 98 -3.99 -10.61 13.46
CA GLU A 98 -4.74 -11.87 13.33
C GLU A 98 -5.47 -11.95 11.99
N GLN A 99 -6.16 -10.89 11.60
CA GLN A 99 -6.84 -10.84 10.31
C GLN A 99 -5.85 -10.98 9.14
N MET A 100 -4.67 -10.36 9.22
CA MET A 100 -3.63 -10.47 8.20
C MET A 100 -3.06 -11.89 8.09
N THR A 101 -2.92 -12.61 9.21
CA THR A 101 -2.36 -13.97 9.23
C THR A 101 -3.37 -15.04 8.85
N THR A 102 -4.67 -14.79 9.06
CA THR A 102 -5.76 -15.76 8.82
C THR A 102 -6.48 -15.57 7.49
N CYS A 103 -6.27 -14.46 6.77
CA CYS A 103 -6.86 -14.27 5.46
C CYS A 103 -6.33 -15.30 4.46
N ARG A 104 -7.13 -15.66 3.45
CA ARG A 104 -6.69 -16.58 2.37
C ARG A 104 -5.65 -15.94 1.45
N SER A 105 -5.78 -14.64 1.23
CA SER A 105 -4.85 -13.86 0.44
C SER A 105 -5.01 -12.38 0.78
N GLY A 106 -3.92 -11.69 1.04
CA GLY A 106 -3.90 -10.27 1.33
C GLY A 106 -3.07 -9.47 0.33
N VAL A 107 -3.45 -8.22 0.11
CA VAL A 107 -2.66 -7.27 -0.64
C VAL A 107 -2.61 -5.94 0.09
N LEU A 108 -1.41 -5.38 0.18
CA LEU A 108 -1.14 -4.09 0.78
C LEU A 108 -0.67 -3.13 -0.30
N PHE A 109 -1.54 -2.17 -0.62
CA PHE A 109 -1.23 -1.07 -1.51
C PHE A 109 -0.73 0.10 -0.69
N PHE A 110 0.47 0.58 -0.95
CA PHE A 110 1.02 1.74 -0.25
C PHE A 110 1.26 2.91 -1.18
N GLY A 111 0.91 4.08 -0.71
CA GLY A 111 1.01 5.31 -1.46
C GLY A 111 2.14 6.21 -0.99
N ARG A 112 2.13 7.43 -1.54
CA ARG A 112 3.09 8.47 -1.22
C ARG A 112 3.06 8.87 0.26
N GLY A 113 1.89 8.76 0.93
CA GLY A 113 1.76 9.09 2.35
C GLY A 113 2.79 8.39 3.22
N LEU A 114 3.03 7.09 2.96
CA LEU A 114 4.06 6.32 3.68
C LEU A 114 5.49 6.84 3.44
N SER A 115 5.78 7.36 2.26
CA SER A 115 7.16 7.73 1.86
C SER A 115 7.50 9.20 2.09
N LEU A 116 6.54 10.06 2.41
CA LEU A 116 6.76 11.51 2.59
C LEU A 116 7.35 11.88 3.95
N GLY A 117 7.25 11.04 4.95
CA GLY A 117 7.79 11.31 6.28
C GLY A 117 9.32 11.34 6.31
N ARG A 118 9.89 11.94 7.37
CA ARG A 118 11.36 12.02 7.59
C ARG A 118 12.06 10.66 7.47
N ASN A 119 11.37 9.58 7.84
CA ASN A 119 11.85 8.19 7.79
C ASN A 119 11.07 7.35 6.75
N GLY A 120 10.59 7.94 5.67
CA GLY A 120 9.75 7.26 4.67
C GLY A 120 10.38 6.00 4.09
N HIS A 121 11.69 5.99 3.86
CA HIS A 121 12.41 4.79 3.41
C HIS A 121 12.35 3.65 4.43
N ALA A 122 12.49 3.95 5.72
CA ALA A 122 12.37 2.96 6.78
C ALA A 122 10.92 2.44 6.93
N GLY A 123 9.92 3.31 6.72
CA GLY A 123 8.51 2.93 6.65
C GLY A 123 8.24 1.94 5.51
N VAL A 124 8.75 2.22 4.32
CA VAL A 124 8.63 1.30 3.17
C VAL A 124 9.34 -0.02 3.45
N GLU A 125 10.55 0.01 4.01
CA GLU A 125 11.27 -1.21 4.40
C GLU A 125 10.47 -2.02 5.44
N ALA A 126 9.93 -1.38 6.47
CA ALA A 126 9.12 -2.02 7.50
C ALA A 126 7.88 -2.71 6.91
N LEU A 127 7.20 -2.06 5.95
CA LEU A 127 6.07 -2.62 5.22
C LEU A 127 6.45 -3.85 4.39
N LEU A 128 7.56 -3.80 3.68
CA LEU A 128 8.05 -4.93 2.89
C LEU A 128 8.45 -6.10 3.79
N ARG A 129 9.06 -5.82 4.96
CA ARG A 129 9.39 -6.85 5.96
C ARG A 129 8.13 -7.46 6.57
N LEU A 130 7.11 -6.66 6.90
CA LEU A 130 5.81 -7.15 7.35
C LEU A 130 5.18 -8.07 6.30
N THR A 131 5.18 -7.65 5.04
CA THR A 131 4.65 -8.45 3.93
C THR A 131 5.41 -9.78 3.79
N ARG A 132 6.73 -9.77 3.91
CA ARG A 132 7.55 -10.99 3.90
C ARG A 132 7.17 -11.93 5.04
N ASP A 133 7.04 -11.40 6.26
CA ASP A 133 6.76 -12.22 7.44
C ASP A 133 5.34 -12.82 7.37
N LEU A 134 4.36 -12.09 6.80
CA LEU A 134 3.01 -12.58 6.54
C LEU A 134 2.97 -13.75 5.54
N ASN A 135 3.94 -13.83 4.62
CA ASN A 135 4.03 -14.95 3.68
C ASN A 135 4.42 -16.29 4.32
N ALA A 136 4.76 -16.31 5.61
CA ALA A 136 4.86 -17.55 6.38
C ALA A 136 3.48 -18.16 6.72
N TYR A 137 2.41 -17.37 6.66
CA TYR A 137 1.05 -17.77 7.03
C TYR A 137 0.11 -17.88 5.83
N THR A 138 0.16 -16.89 4.94
CA THR A 138 -0.74 -16.78 3.79
C THR A 138 -0.06 -16.08 2.62
N ARG A 139 -0.72 -16.02 1.46
CA ARG A 139 -0.23 -15.26 0.31
C ARG A 139 -0.47 -13.78 0.56
N PHE A 140 0.59 -13.02 0.72
CA PHE A 140 0.51 -11.58 0.96
C PHE A 140 1.40 -10.81 -0.01
N TYR A 141 0.86 -9.72 -0.58
CA TYR A 141 1.55 -8.92 -1.59
C TYR A 141 1.65 -7.46 -1.15
N ALA A 142 2.76 -6.82 -1.49
CA ALA A 142 2.90 -5.37 -1.41
C ALA A 142 2.94 -4.77 -2.81
N ARG A 143 2.21 -3.69 -3.02
CA ARG A 143 2.14 -2.95 -4.29
C ARG A 143 2.20 -1.46 -4.04
N ARG A 144 3.15 -0.78 -4.66
CA ARG A 144 3.21 0.69 -4.59
C ARG A 144 2.14 1.31 -5.48
N MET A 145 1.58 2.42 -5.03
CA MET A 145 0.71 3.28 -5.80
C MET A 145 1.38 4.63 -6.00
N ARG A 146 1.53 5.07 -7.22
CA ARG A 146 2.06 6.39 -7.54
C ARG A 146 0.95 7.44 -7.47
N ILE A 147 1.32 8.73 -7.42
CA ILE A 147 0.38 9.81 -7.68
C ILE A 147 0.11 9.80 -9.18
N TYR A 148 -1.17 9.90 -9.53
CA TYR A 148 -1.70 9.70 -10.88
C TYR A 148 -1.43 8.28 -11.43
N GLY A 149 -2.46 7.71 -12.02
CA GLY A 149 -2.43 6.35 -12.56
C GLY A 149 -1.56 6.24 -13.81
N ASP A 150 -1.31 5.00 -14.18
CA ASP A 150 -0.69 4.58 -15.44
C ASP A 150 0.76 5.05 -15.70
N VAL A 151 1.50 5.38 -14.66
CA VAL A 151 2.93 5.72 -14.80
C VAL A 151 3.72 4.54 -15.37
N ALA A 152 3.37 3.30 -15.01
CA ALA A 152 4.03 2.12 -15.55
C ALA A 152 3.76 1.94 -17.06
N GLY A 153 2.55 2.24 -17.54
CA GLY A 153 2.21 2.26 -18.94
C GLY A 153 2.97 3.34 -19.71
N ALA A 154 3.04 4.55 -19.17
CA ALA A 154 3.80 5.66 -19.76
C ALA A 154 5.30 5.34 -19.83
N ASP A 155 5.88 4.81 -18.75
CA ASP A 155 7.29 4.36 -18.70
C ASP A 155 7.56 3.28 -19.76
N SER A 156 6.63 2.34 -19.96
CA SER A 156 6.75 1.29 -20.97
C SER A 156 6.73 1.85 -22.39
N VAL A 157 5.76 2.72 -22.70
CA VAL A 157 5.66 3.35 -24.01
C VAL A 157 6.90 4.18 -24.31
N LEU A 158 7.37 4.96 -23.35
CA LEU A 158 8.59 5.76 -23.50
C LEU A 158 9.81 4.87 -23.73
N GLY A 159 9.91 3.75 -23.00
CA GLY A 159 10.95 2.74 -23.17
C GLY A 159 10.95 2.11 -24.56
N TRP A 160 9.78 1.81 -25.13
CA TRP A 160 9.67 1.27 -26.50
C TRP A 160 10.05 2.27 -27.57
N GLN A 161 9.72 3.54 -27.38
CA GLN A 161 9.97 4.58 -28.37
C GLN A 161 11.38 5.16 -28.32
N THR A 162 11.97 5.23 -27.15
CA THR A 162 13.24 5.97 -26.93
C THR A 162 14.38 5.11 -26.40
N GLY A 163 14.09 3.91 -25.89
CA GLY A 163 15.05 3.07 -25.18
C GLY A 163 15.21 3.43 -23.69
N TYR A 164 14.52 4.49 -23.19
CA TYR A 164 14.63 4.98 -21.83
C TYR A 164 13.25 5.09 -21.14
N PRO A 165 13.10 4.66 -19.88
CA PRO A 165 11.79 4.57 -19.27
C PRO A 165 11.22 5.90 -18.73
N PHE A 166 12.08 6.89 -18.40
CA PHE A 166 11.66 8.19 -17.85
C PHE A 166 12.81 9.21 -18.01
N SER A 167 12.55 10.47 -17.65
CA SER A 167 13.56 11.57 -17.70
C SER A 167 14.27 11.69 -19.04
N VAL A 168 13.51 11.56 -20.13
CA VAL A 168 14.05 11.64 -21.49
C VAL A 168 14.05 13.09 -21.96
N ASN A 169 15.19 13.60 -22.35
CA ASN A 169 15.34 14.92 -22.91
C ASN A 169 15.31 14.84 -24.45
N MET A 170 14.36 15.51 -25.08
CA MET A 170 14.13 15.54 -26.52
C MET A 170 14.56 16.88 -27.16
N ALA A 171 15.20 17.80 -26.41
CA ALA A 171 15.48 19.15 -26.87
C ALA A 171 16.38 19.23 -28.12
N ARG A 172 17.11 18.17 -28.44
CA ARG A 172 17.98 18.10 -29.64
C ARG A 172 17.36 17.28 -30.80
N GLY A 173 16.07 16.94 -30.72
CA GLY A 173 15.37 16.15 -31.73
C GLY A 173 15.65 14.63 -31.67
N TYR A 174 16.39 14.15 -30.69
CA TYR A 174 16.59 12.74 -30.39
C TYR A 174 16.61 12.48 -28.89
N PRO A 175 16.26 11.27 -28.44
CA PRO A 175 16.18 10.95 -27.02
C PRO A 175 17.56 10.95 -26.36
N ARG A 176 17.67 11.61 -25.23
CA ARG A 176 18.85 11.62 -24.36
C ARG A 176 18.43 11.27 -22.93
N TYR A 177 19.19 10.42 -22.30
CA TYR A 177 18.94 9.99 -20.93
C TYR A 177 20.14 10.32 -20.05
N ASN A 178 19.97 11.36 -19.25
CA ASN A 178 21.01 11.87 -18.38
C ASN A 178 20.40 12.39 -17.07
N PRO A 179 19.81 11.49 -16.24
CA PRO A 179 18.99 11.90 -15.10
C PRO A 179 19.76 12.65 -14.01
N GLY A 180 21.08 12.63 -14.03
CA GLY A 180 21.92 13.43 -13.13
C GLY A 180 22.11 14.90 -13.57
N GLU A 181 21.65 15.26 -14.77
CA GLU A 181 21.82 16.61 -15.33
C GLU A 181 20.50 17.41 -15.42
N TYR A 182 19.35 16.78 -15.14
CA TYR A 182 18.01 17.39 -15.29
C TYR A 182 17.18 17.27 -14.03
#